data_cd27d36c84432ec4d1365f2aae83a9a7
#
_entry.id   cd27d36c84432ec4d1365f2aae83a9a7
#
_cell.length_a   1.000
_cell.length_b   1.000
_cell.length_c   1.000
_cell.angle_alpha   90.00
_cell.angle_beta   90.00
_cell.angle_gamma   90.00
#
_symmetry.space_group_name_H-M   'P 1'
#
loop_
_entity.id
_entity.type
_entity.pdbx_description
1 polymer ?
#
loop_
_entity_poly.entity_id
_entity_poly.type
_entity_poly.pdbx_seq_one_letter_code
_entity_poly.pdbx_strand_id
1 'polypeptide(L)'
;MGNISGKIWGQTELVFANSNIEFHRIDIKKGGTCSKHKHNYKFNGFYCMAGQLLIRTWKNDYDLVDETLLNSGDFMSVAPGEYHQFEAIEDCIAFELYYAHFDHDDIQRETVGELKDPIKPYDATR
;
A
#
# COMPACT_ATOMS: atom_id res chain seq x y z
N MET A 1 -18.97 -0.49 -9.55
CA MET A 1 -18.32 -1.71 -10.05
C MET A 1 -16.83 -1.53 -10.09
N GLY A 2 -16.11 -2.40 -9.43
CA GLY A 2 -14.67 -2.37 -9.44
C GLY A 2 -14.10 -2.74 -10.80
N ASN A 3 -12.95 -2.16 -11.12
CA ASN A 3 -12.16 -2.55 -12.27
C ASN A 3 -11.24 -3.70 -11.83
N ILE A 4 -11.70 -4.92 -12.03
CA ILE A 4 -10.96 -6.12 -11.65
C ILE A 4 -10.22 -6.65 -12.87
N SER A 5 -8.93 -6.91 -12.70
CA SER A 5 -8.08 -7.50 -13.71
C SER A 5 -7.43 -8.76 -13.18
N GLY A 6 -7.57 -9.86 -13.91
CA GLY A 6 -6.91 -11.12 -13.57
C GLY A 6 -5.40 -11.05 -13.82
N LYS A 7 -4.65 -11.70 -12.95
CA LYS A 7 -3.19 -11.83 -13.02
C LYS A 7 -2.83 -13.29 -12.83
N ILE A 8 -1.66 -13.68 -13.31
CA ILE A 8 -1.18 -15.05 -13.09
C ILE A 8 -1.06 -15.40 -11.61
N TRP A 9 -0.82 -14.40 -10.77
CA TRP A 9 -0.66 -14.56 -9.32
C TRP A 9 -1.96 -14.33 -8.53
N GLY A 10 -3.04 -13.91 -9.17
CA GLY A 10 -4.31 -13.62 -8.50
C GLY A 10 -5.11 -12.57 -9.25
N GLN A 11 -5.44 -11.48 -8.57
CA GLN A 11 -6.17 -10.38 -9.21
C GLN A 11 -5.85 -9.04 -8.55
N THR A 12 -6.07 -7.98 -9.32
CA THR A 12 -6.00 -6.61 -8.83
C THR A 12 -7.34 -5.92 -9.11
N GLU A 13 -7.76 -5.10 -8.17
CA GLU A 13 -8.96 -4.28 -8.31
C GLU A 13 -8.59 -2.82 -8.10
N LEU A 14 -8.84 -1.97 -9.09
CA LEU A 14 -8.67 -0.54 -8.93
C LEU A 14 -9.82 -0.01 -8.06
N VAL A 15 -9.50 0.43 -6.84
CA VAL A 15 -10.47 0.96 -5.89
C VAL A 15 -10.70 2.45 -6.14
N PHE A 16 -9.59 3.19 -6.33
CA PHE A 16 -9.66 4.64 -6.48
C PHE A 16 -8.40 5.13 -7.19
N ALA A 17 -8.57 6.11 -8.08
CA ALA A 17 -7.44 6.76 -8.73
C ALA A 17 -7.77 8.22 -9.06
N ASN A 18 -6.74 9.05 -8.98
CA ASN A 18 -6.76 10.39 -9.54
C ASN A 18 -5.34 10.70 -10.07
N SER A 19 -5.04 11.96 -10.37
CA SER A 19 -3.74 12.32 -10.92
C SER A 19 -2.56 12.17 -9.94
N ASN A 20 -2.83 11.99 -8.65
CA ASN A 20 -1.81 11.96 -7.61
C ASN A 20 -1.68 10.60 -6.92
N ILE A 21 -2.71 9.76 -6.98
CA ILE A 21 -2.75 8.49 -6.27
C ILE A 21 -3.54 7.45 -7.05
N GLU A 22 -3.08 6.21 -7.00
CA GLU A 22 -3.88 5.04 -7.36
C GLU A 22 -3.89 4.09 -6.16
N PHE A 23 -5.06 3.55 -5.89
CA PHE A 23 -5.27 2.64 -4.77
C PHE A 23 -5.90 1.36 -5.29
N HIS A 24 -5.17 0.25 -5.13
CA HIS A 24 -5.58 -1.07 -5.62
C HIS A 24 -5.70 -2.04 -4.46
N ARG A 25 -6.71 -2.90 -4.54
CA ARG A 25 -6.72 -4.13 -3.73
C ARG A 25 -6.11 -5.23 -4.58
N ILE A 26 -5.19 -5.99 -4.00
CA ILE A 26 -4.59 -7.16 -4.64
C ILE A 26 -4.86 -8.40 -3.81
N ASP A 27 -5.36 -9.45 -4.47
CA ASP A 27 -5.54 -10.77 -3.90
C ASP A 27 -4.49 -11.67 -4.54
N ILE A 28 -3.59 -12.21 -3.74
CA ILE A 28 -2.43 -12.93 -4.23
C ILE A 28 -2.44 -14.33 -3.65
N LYS A 29 -2.36 -15.33 -4.52
CA LYS A 29 -2.30 -16.72 -4.10
C LYS A 29 -0.90 -17.05 -3.58
N LYS A 30 -0.84 -17.92 -2.58
CA LYS A 30 0.42 -18.43 -2.06
C LYS A 30 1.35 -18.84 -3.21
N GLY A 31 2.59 -18.36 -3.17
CA GLY A 31 3.59 -18.58 -4.21
C GLY A 31 3.47 -17.63 -5.40
N GLY A 32 2.45 -16.77 -5.42
CA GLY A 32 2.29 -15.78 -6.49
C GLY A 32 3.35 -14.68 -6.41
N THR A 33 3.95 -14.36 -7.54
CA THR A 33 4.95 -13.29 -7.65
C THR A 33 4.56 -12.37 -8.79
N CYS A 34 4.78 -11.08 -8.61
CA CYS A 34 4.71 -10.13 -9.72
C CYS A 34 6.06 -10.06 -10.45
N SER A 35 6.09 -9.31 -11.54
CA SER A 35 7.34 -9.06 -12.25
C SER A 35 8.30 -8.23 -11.39
N LYS A 36 9.60 -8.43 -11.59
CA LYS A 36 10.61 -7.50 -11.09
C LYS A 36 10.58 -6.26 -11.96
N HIS A 37 10.21 -5.11 -11.38
CA HIS A 37 10.06 -3.86 -12.11
C HIS A 37 10.36 -2.66 -11.23
N LYS A 38 10.41 -1.48 -11.84
CA LYS A 38 10.57 -0.22 -11.13
C LYS A 38 9.65 0.83 -11.73
N HIS A 39 9.38 1.88 -10.95
CA HIS A 39 8.68 3.07 -11.38
C HIS A 39 9.64 4.25 -11.31
N ASN A 40 9.61 5.13 -12.31
CA ASN A 40 10.57 6.23 -12.36
C ASN A 40 10.16 7.44 -11.52
N TYR A 41 8.85 7.63 -11.30
CA TYR A 41 8.35 8.89 -10.75
C TYR A 41 7.39 8.73 -9.57
N LYS A 42 7.01 7.50 -9.22
CA LYS A 42 6.03 7.29 -8.16
C LYS A 42 6.55 6.33 -7.10
N PHE A 43 6.08 6.53 -5.88
CA PHE A 43 6.24 5.58 -4.78
C PHE A 43 5.24 4.45 -4.95
N ASN A 44 5.60 3.29 -4.46
CA ASN A 44 4.74 2.12 -4.46
C ASN A 44 4.64 1.58 -3.03
N GLY A 45 3.52 1.86 -2.39
CA GLY A 45 3.25 1.38 -1.03
C GLY A 45 2.52 0.06 -1.05
N PHE A 46 2.80 -0.78 -0.04
CA PHE A 46 2.14 -2.07 0.17
C PHE A 46 1.67 -2.17 1.62
N TYR A 47 0.39 -2.38 1.81
CA TYR A 47 -0.21 -2.66 3.10
C TYR A 47 -0.76 -4.08 3.09
N CYS A 48 -0.24 -4.93 3.95
CA CYS A 48 -0.74 -6.30 4.08
C CYS A 48 -1.94 -6.32 5.01
N MET A 49 -3.11 -6.66 4.47
CA MET A 49 -4.33 -6.77 5.26
C MET A 49 -4.47 -8.15 5.88
N ALA A 50 -4.16 -9.19 5.13
CA ALA A 50 -4.26 -10.58 5.59
C ALA A 50 -3.23 -11.44 4.89
N GLY A 51 -2.73 -12.46 5.57
CA GLY A 51 -1.71 -13.35 5.06
C GLY A 51 -0.30 -12.80 5.26
N GLN A 52 0.60 -13.15 4.35
CA GLN A 52 2.01 -12.72 4.41
C GLN A 52 2.50 -12.34 3.03
N LEU A 53 3.05 -11.15 2.91
CA LEU A 53 3.57 -10.61 1.66
C LEU A 53 5.04 -10.27 1.84
N LEU A 54 5.90 -10.90 1.05
CA LEU A 54 7.33 -10.60 1.01
C LEU A 54 7.60 -9.58 -0.07
N ILE A 55 8.29 -8.50 0.27
CA ILE A 55 8.70 -7.48 -0.68
C ILE A 55 10.20 -7.56 -0.85
N ARG A 56 10.65 -7.77 -2.09
CA ARG A 56 12.05 -7.74 -2.46
C ARG A 56 12.37 -6.41 -3.12
N THR A 57 13.48 -5.79 -2.72
CA THR A 57 13.97 -4.56 -3.34
C THR A 57 15.45 -4.68 -3.66
N TRP A 58 15.84 -4.09 -4.79
CA TRP A 58 17.23 -4.03 -5.26
C TRP A 58 17.62 -2.56 -5.29
N LYS A 59 18.44 -2.13 -4.32
CA LYS A 59 18.70 -0.70 -4.08
C LYS A 59 19.96 -0.17 -4.76
N ASN A 60 20.76 -1.04 -5.36
CA ASN A 60 22.02 -0.64 -5.97
C ASN A 60 22.34 -1.54 -7.16
N ASP A 61 23.48 -1.26 -7.82
CA ASP A 61 23.94 -2.02 -8.97
C ASP A 61 24.49 -3.41 -8.63
N TYR A 62 24.54 -3.74 -7.35
CA TYR A 62 24.92 -5.08 -6.90
C TYR A 62 23.67 -5.96 -6.86
N ASP A 63 23.83 -7.25 -7.10
CA ASP A 63 22.71 -8.21 -7.03
C ASP A 63 22.25 -8.48 -5.59
N LEU A 64 22.41 -7.50 -4.71
CA LEU A 64 21.95 -7.59 -3.34
C LEU A 64 20.46 -7.28 -3.28
N VAL A 65 19.72 -8.18 -2.69
CA VAL A 65 18.29 -8.04 -2.49
C VAL A 65 17.97 -7.85 -1.02
N ASP A 66 17.18 -6.84 -0.72
CA ASP A 66 16.59 -6.67 0.61
C ASP A 66 15.22 -7.34 0.60
N GLU A 67 14.95 -8.14 1.62
CA GLU A 67 13.68 -8.83 1.76
C GLU A 67 12.97 -8.36 3.02
N THR A 68 11.74 -7.89 2.88
CA THR A 68 10.90 -7.45 3.99
C THR A 68 9.61 -8.25 3.99
N LEU A 69 9.36 -8.99 5.08
CA LEU A 69 8.12 -9.73 5.24
C LEU A 69 7.07 -8.85 5.91
N LEU A 70 5.95 -8.66 5.20
CA LEU A 70 4.80 -7.95 5.74
C LEU A 70 3.80 -8.96 6.27
N ASN A 71 3.51 -8.87 7.57
CA ASN A 71 2.40 -9.56 8.19
C ASN A 71 1.16 -8.66 8.21
N SER A 72 0.02 -9.20 8.62
CA SER A 72 -1.21 -8.42 8.70
C SER A 72 -1.01 -7.15 9.52
N GLY A 73 -1.32 -6.00 8.94
CA GLY A 73 -1.16 -4.68 9.54
C GLY A 73 0.16 -3.97 9.22
N ASP A 74 1.09 -4.63 8.53
CA ASP A 74 2.37 -4.03 8.18
C ASP A 74 2.30 -3.28 6.85
N PHE A 75 3.06 -2.19 6.79
CA PHE A 75 3.18 -1.35 5.59
C PHE A 75 4.64 -1.07 5.27
N MET A 76 4.96 -1.06 3.98
CA MET A 76 6.22 -0.51 3.49
C MET A 76 6.02 0.20 2.17
N SER A 77 6.94 1.07 1.82
CA SER A 77 6.92 1.81 0.56
C SER A 77 8.25 1.66 -0.16
N VAL A 78 8.15 1.49 -1.48
CA VAL A 78 9.31 1.44 -2.38
C VAL A 78 9.42 2.79 -3.07
N ALA A 79 10.61 3.38 -3.02
CA ALA A 79 10.87 4.68 -3.65
C ALA A 79 10.97 4.56 -5.18
N PRO A 80 10.75 5.66 -5.90
CA PRO A 80 11.00 5.67 -7.35
C PRO A 80 12.44 5.25 -7.66
N GLY A 81 12.60 4.54 -8.77
CA GLY A 81 13.90 4.08 -9.24
C GLY A 81 14.39 2.77 -8.64
N GLU A 82 13.73 2.24 -7.63
CA GLU A 82 14.11 0.96 -7.04
C GLU A 82 13.37 -0.19 -7.71
N TYR A 83 14.11 -1.18 -8.19
CA TYR A 83 13.51 -2.43 -8.65
C TYR A 83 12.91 -3.17 -7.47
N HIS A 84 11.73 -3.74 -7.67
CA HIS A 84 11.04 -4.48 -6.62
C HIS A 84 10.18 -5.59 -7.20
N GLN A 85 9.80 -6.52 -6.33
CA GLN A 85 8.96 -7.66 -6.64
C GLN A 85 8.29 -8.11 -5.35
N PHE A 86 7.01 -8.46 -5.41
CA PHE A 86 6.37 -9.11 -4.26
C PHE A 86 6.23 -10.62 -4.48
N GLU A 87 6.11 -11.33 -3.38
CA GLU A 87 5.74 -12.74 -3.35
C GLU A 87 4.81 -13.00 -2.17
N ALA A 88 3.69 -13.67 -2.41
CA ALA A 88 2.81 -14.11 -1.33
C ALA A 88 3.38 -15.38 -0.70
N ILE A 89 3.78 -15.29 0.56
CA ILE A 89 4.25 -16.45 1.33
C ILE A 89 3.07 -17.30 1.77
N GLU A 90 1.93 -16.66 2.07
CA GLU A 90 0.63 -17.28 2.26
C GLU A 90 -0.37 -16.54 1.37
N ASP A 91 -1.56 -17.13 1.17
CA ASP A 91 -2.64 -16.41 0.49
C ASP A 91 -2.79 -15.05 1.14
N CYS A 92 -2.78 -14.00 0.34
CA CYS A 92 -2.63 -12.65 0.83
C CYS A 92 -3.68 -11.73 0.23
N ILE A 93 -4.21 -10.84 1.07
CA ILE A 93 -4.97 -9.68 0.64
C ILE A 93 -4.16 -8.46 1.05
N ALA A 94 -3.82 -7.63 0.08
CA ALA A 94 -3.04 -6.42 0.35
C ALA A 94 -3.61 -5.25 -0.43
N PHE A 95 -3.19 -4.06 -0.03
CA PHE A 95 -3.47 -2.84 -0.76
C PHE A 95 -2.18 -2.31 -1.33
N GLU A 96 -2.21 -1.99 -2.61
CA GLU A 96 -1.10 -1.40 -3.33
C GLU A 96 -1.44 0.04 -3.64
N LEU A 97 -0.55 0.95 -3.23
CA LEU A 97 -0.73 2.38 -3.42
C LEU A 97 0.39 2.92 -4.30
N TYR A 98 0.01 3.66 -5.34
CA TYR A 98 0.94 4.49 -6.10
C TYR A 98 0.67 5.93 -5.75
N TYR A 99 1.71 6.69 -5.40
CA TYR A 99 1.53 8.08 -4.98
C TYR A 99 2.77 8.92 -5.26
N ALA A 100 2.52 10.24 -5.39
CA ALA A 100 3.57 11.23 -5.50
C ALA A 100 3.89 11.82 -4.13
N HIS A 101 4.88 12.69 -4.09
CA HIS A 101 5.24 13.39 -2.87
C HIS A 101 4.17 14.41 -2.48
N PHE A 102 3.86 14.49 -1.19
CA PHE A 102 2.95 15.48 -0.63
C PHE A 102 3.73 16.47 0.24
N ASP A 103 3.26 17.71 0.27
CA ASP A 103 3.70 18.65 1.28
C ASP A 103 2.89 18.40 2.55
N HIS A 104 3.53 17.75 3.52
CA HIS A 104 2.90 17.39 4.79
C HIS A 104 2.38 18.62 5.55
N ASP A 105 3.00 19.77 5.34
CA ASP A 105 2.64 21.02 6.03
C ASP A 105 1.57 21.81 5.29
N ASP A 106 1.04 21.30 4.18
CA ASP A 106 -0.05 21.93 3.44
C ASP A 106 -1.36 21.77 4.21
N ILE A 107 -1.55 22.65 5.18
CA ILE A 107 -2.77 22.70 5.99
C ILE A 107 -2.94 24.11 6.55
N GLN A 108 -4.15 24.59 6.54
CA GLN A 108 -4.54 25.84 7.20
C GLN A 108 -5.62 25.53 8.23
N ARG A 109 -5.38 25.92 9.48
CA ARG A 109 -6.28 25.59 10.58
C ARG A 109 -7.05 26.82 11.02
N GLU A 110 -8.35 26.70 11.08
CA GLU A 110 -9.22 27.73 11.66
C GLU A 110 -9.45 27.49 13.14
N THR A 111 -9.47 26.20 13.52
CA THR A 111 -9.60 25.79 14.92
C THR A 111 -8.56 24.74 15.23
N VAL A 112 -8.36 24.44 16.51
CA VAL A 112 -7.56 23.29 16.95
C VAL A 112 -8.47 22.11 17.24
N GLY A 113 -7.91 20.90 17.18
CA GLY A 113 -8.62 19.70 17.57
C GLY A 113 -8.96 19.74 19.06
N GLU A 114 -10.02 19.08 19.43
CA GLU A 114 -10.43 18.95 20.83
C GLU A 114 -11.04 17.58 21.08
N LEU A 115 -11.03 17.18 22.34
CA LEU A 115 -11.74 16.00 22.78
C LEU A 115 -13.00 16.44 23.50
N LYS A 116 -14.15 16.14 22.93
CA LYS A 116 -15.43 16.34 23.62
C LYS A 116 -15.45 15.48 24.88
N ASP A 117 -16.22 15.88 25.89
CA ASP A 117 -16.24 15.21 27.18
C ASP A 117 -16.24 13.67 27.02
N PRO A 118 -15.11 13.00 27.34
CA PRO A 118 -15.00 11.55 27.11
C PRO A 118 -15.82 10.72 28.10
N ILE A 119 -16.31 11.33 29.16
CA ILE A 119 -17.10 10.65 30.20
C ILE A 119 -18.53 10.45 29.76
N LYS A 120 -19.04 11.35 28.93
CA LYS A 120 -20.42 11.28 28.48
C LYS A 120 -20.50 10.39 27.23
N PRO A 121 -21.31 9.35 27.26
CA PRO A 121 -21.56 8.59 26.06
C PRO A 121 -22.21 9.48 25.00
N TYR A 122 -22.07 9.06 23.75
CA TYR A 122 -22.69 9.77 22.64
C TYR A 122 -24.20 9.84 22.87
N ASP A 123 -24.74 11.06 22.81
CA ASP A 123 -26.16 11.33 22.98
C ASP A 123 -26.73 11.78 21.64
N ALA A 124 -27.54 10.94 21.02
CA ALA A 124 -28.12 11.20 19.71
C ALA A 124 -29.15 12.36 19.74
N THR A 125 -29.54 12.82 20.92
CA THR A 125 -30.46 13.93 21.05
C THR A 125 -29.78 15.31 21.09
N ARG A 126 -28.49 15.33 21.09
CA ARG A 126 -27.73 16.60 21.05
C ARG A 126 -27.84 17.25 19.69
#